data_dcccecbd1aaa7b43dba86245b4827cef
#
_entry.id   dcccecbd1aaa7b43dba86245b4827cef
#
_cell.length_a   1.000
_cell.length_b   1.000
_cell.length_c   1.000
_cell.angle_alpha   90.00
_cell.angle_beta   90.00
_cell.angle_gamma   90.00
#
_symmetry.space_group_name_H-M   'P 1'
#
loop_
_entity.id
_entity.type
_entity.pdbx_description
1 polymer ?
#
loop_
_entity_poly.entity_id
_entity_poly.type
_entity_poly.pdbx_seq_one_letter_code
_entity_poly.pdbx_strand_id
1 'polypeptide(L)'
;GRLLEPNAERHLKAPAEMARLFAAVPEAVAESLAVLGSLSFSLDELRYEYPEEPTDPGRTPQETLVRLTFEGARRRYPEGVPDKVRGLLEHELAIIAGLDYAPYFLTVHDIVRFAREKGILAQGRGSAANSAVCFCLGVTEVDPERADLLFERFVSAERREPPDIDIDFEHERREEVIQYVYEKYGRDRAGLAATVISYR
;
A
#
# COMPACT_ATOMS: atom_id res chain seq x y z
N GLY A 1 -16.91 -8.13 31.35
CA GLY A 1 -17.49 -6.87 31.65
C GLY A 1 -16.67 -5.61 31.41
N ARG A 2 -15.31 -5.63 31.50
CA ARG A 2 -14.48 -4.40 31.35
C ARG A 2 -14.39 -3.84 29.92
N LEU A 3 -14.84 -4.59 28.91
CA LEU A 3 -14.80 -4.19 27.51
C LEU A 3 -16.14 -3.64 27.00
N LEU A 4 -17.18 -3.63 27.84
CA LEU A 4 -18.48 -3.06 27.48
C LEU A 4 -18.53 -1.60 27.96
N GLU A 5 -19.05 -0.72 27.12
CA GLU A 5 -19.35 0.66 27.52
C GLU A 5 -20.38 0.65 28.66
N PRO A 6 -20.30 1.57 29.60
CA PRO A 6 -21.19 1.61 30.75
C PRO A 6 -22.64 1.90 30.37
N ASN A 7 -22.89 2.47 29.20
CA ASN A 7 -24.21 2.79 28.67
C ASN A 7 -24.18 2.90 27.14
N ALA A 8 -25.32 3.18 26.50
CA ALA A 8 -25.50 3.32 25.06
C ALA A 8 -25.34 4.79 24.55
N GLU A 9 -24.68 5.66 25.30
CA GLU A 9 -24.57 7.09 24.96
C GLU A 9 -23.64 7.40 23.80
N ARG A 10 -22.75 6.47 23.40
CA ARG A 10 -21.87 6.63 22.25
C ARG A 10 -22.59 6.31 20.94
N HIS A 11 -23.46 7.21 20.52
CA HIS A 11 -24.17 7.14 19.25
C HIS A 11 -24.33 8.54 18.64
N LEU A 12 -24.61 8.62 17.36
CA LEU A 12 -24.96 9.87 16.69
C LEU A 12 -26.30 10.38 17.24
N LYS A 13 -26.26 11.57 17.85
CA LYS A 13 -27.44 12.18 18.46
C LYS A 13 -28.14 13.08 17.46
N ALA A 14 -29.47 13.19 17.62
CA ALA A 14 -30.25 14.14 16.84
C ALA A 14 -29.82 15.60 17.15
N PRO A 15 -29.94 16.53 16.19
CA PRO A 15 -29.56 17.94 16.40
C PRO A 15 -30.18 18.59 17.62
N ALA A 16 -31.46 18.31 17.91
CA ALA A 16 -32.16 18.82 19.10
C ALA A 16 -31.53 18.32 20.41
N GLU A 17 -31.08 17.07 20.46
CA GLU A 17 -30.41 16.51 21.62
C GLU A 17 -28.98 17.09 21.78
N MET A 18 -28.27 17.33 20.69
CA MET A 18 -26.98 18.04 20.73
C MET A 18 -27.16 19.45 21.27
N ALA A 19 -28.18 20.22 20.80
CA ALA A 19 -28.47 21.54 21.32
C ALA A 19 -28.81 21.50 22.83
N ARG A 20 -29.56 20.50 23.29
CA ARG A 20 -29.86 20.31 24.71
C ARG A 20 -28.61 20.03 25.55
N LEU A 21 -27.75 19.12 25.09
CA LEU A 21 -26.51 18.75 25.78
C LEU A 21 -25.52 19.92 25.88
N PHE A 22 -25.46 20.75 24.84
CA PHE A 22 -24.57 21.90 24.77
C PHE A 22 -25.29 23.25 25.08
N ALA A 23 -26.41 23.21 25.80
CA ALA A 23 -27.19 24.41 26.12
C ALA A 23 -26.37 25.49 26.84
N ALA A 24 -25.33 25.13 27.60
CA ALA A 24 -24.43 26.02 28.28
C ALA A 24 -23.39 26.69 27.34
N VAL A 25 -23.17 26.12 26.16
CA VAL A 25 -22.15 26.55 25.16
C VAL A 25 -22.72 26.36 23.75
N PRO A 26 -23.80 27.02 23.39
CA PRO A 26 -24.49 26.81 22.11
C PRO A 26 -23.61 27.16 20.90
N GLU A 27 -22.65 28.05 21.06
CA GLU A 27 -21.65 28.40 20.05
C GLU A 27 -20.80 27.19 19.62
N ALA A 28 -20.56 26.21 20.50
CA ALA A 28 -19.82 24.98 20.14
C ALA A 28 -20.59 24.14 19.12
N VAL A 29 -21.93 24.14 19.16
CA VAL A 29 -22.77 23.48 18.16
C VAL A 29 -22.78 24.28 16.86
N ALA A 30 -22.87 25.62 16.95
CA ALA A 30 -22.83 26.50 15.77
C ALA A 30 -21.48 26.41 15.04
N GLU A 31 -20.37 26.28 15.76
CA GLU A 31 -19.02 26.13 15.20
C GLU A 31 -18.88 24.90 14.31
N SER A 32 -19.61 23.81 14.58
CA SER A 32 -19.62 22.65 13.71
C SER A 32 -20.07 22.94 12.28
N LEU A 33 -20.98 23.90 12.11
CA LEU A 33 -21.43 24.39 10.78
C LEU A 33 -20.37 25.27 10.12
N ALA A 34 -19.65 26.08 10.90
CA ALA A 34 -18.54 26.89 10.38
C ALA A 34 -17.40 25.97 9.88
N VAL A 35 -17.04 24.93 10.66
CA VAL A 35 -16.08 23.91 10.25
C VAL A 35 -16.55 23.19 8.98
N LEU A 36 -17.80 22.71 8.94
CA LEU A 36 -18.37 22.09 7.75
C LEU A 36 -18.29 23.00 6.52
N GLY A 37 -18.61 24.28 6.69
CA GLY A 37 -18.56 25.28 5.61
C GLY A 37 -17.13 25.58 5.12
N SER A 38 -16.10 25.32 5.93
CA SER A 38 -14.70 25.49 5.55
C SER A 38 -14.12 24.25 4.80
N LEU A 39 -14.82 23.11 4.85
CA LEU A 39 -14.40 21.91 4.17
C LEU A 39 -14.78 21.96 2.70
N SER A 40 -13.78 21.92 1.84
CA SER A 40 -13.96 21.88 0.38
C SER A 40 -13.58 20.54 -0.24
N PHE A 41 -12.97 19.64 0.56
CA PHE A 41 -12.51 18.33 0.10
C PHE A 41 -13.68 17.36 -0.06
N SER A 42 -13.66 16.61 -1.18
CA SER A 42 -14.51 15.46 -1.43
C SER A 42 -13.67 14.21 -1.68
N LEU A 43 -14.14 13.05 -1.21
CA LEU A 43 -13.49 11.76 -1.53
C LEU A 43 -13.45 11.49 -3.04
N ASP A 44 -14.36 12.09 -3.83
CA ASP A 44 -14.38 11.98 -5.28
C ASP A 44 -13.19 12.70 -5.95
N GLU A 45 -12.49 13.57 -5.21
CA GLU A 45 -11.29 14.27 -5.68
C GLU A 45 -10.02 13.41 -5.59
N LEU A 46 -10.08 12.30 -4.85
CA LEU A 46 -8.93 11.40 -4.72
C LEU A 46 -8.52 10.83 -6.07
N ARG A 47 -7.24 11.00 -6.40
CA ARG A 47 -6.61 10.44 -7.59
C ARG A 47 -5.32 9.76 -7.15
N TYR A 48 -5.11 8.55 -7.67
CA TYR A 48 -3.86 7.81 -7.47
C TYR A 48 -2.98 8.05 -8.68
N GLU A 49 -1.94 8.86 -8.51
CA GLU A 49 -0.95 9.13 -9.54
C GLU A 49 0.38 8.48 -9.13
N TYR A 50 0.76 7.45 -9.88
CA TYR A 50 2.01 6.75 -9.63
C TYR A 50 3.18 7.45 -10.33
N PRO A 51 4.39 7.40 -9.74
CA PRO A 51 5.60 7.84 -10.43
C PRO A 51 5.78 7.09 -11.76
N GLU A 52 6.31 7.78 -12.75
CA GLU A 52 6.76 7.14 -13.98
C GLU A 52 8.09 6.44 -13.71
N GLU A 53 8.06 5.12 -13.65
CA GLU A 53 9.28 4.33 -13.56
C GLU A 53 9.93 4.16 -14.93
N PRO A 54 11.28 4.11 -14.99
CA PRO A 54 11.96 3.75 -16.22
C PRO A 54 11.48 2.39 -16.73
N THR A 55 10.91 2.39 -17.91
CA THR A 55 10.54 1.17 -18.63
C THR A 55 11.64 0.77 -19.60
N ASP A 56 11.63 -0.50 -20.03
CA ASP A 56 12.50 -0.90 -21.14
C ASP A 56 12.19 -0.07 -22.39
N PRO A 57 13.20 0.27 -23.20
CA PRO A 57 12.98 1.03 -24.43
C PRO A 57 11.92 0.37 -25.32
N GLY A 58 10.87 1.13 -25.65
CA GLY A 58 9.77 0.68 -26.49
C GLY A 58 8.76 -0.27 -25.83
N ARG A 59 8.81 -0.44 -24.50
CA ARG A 59 7.85 -1.25 -23.74
C ARG A 59 6.98 -0.40 -22.84
N THR A 60 5.79 -0.90 -22.60
CA THR A 60 4.87 -0.36 -21.59
C THR A 60 5.31 -0.76 -20.17
N PRO A 61 4.82 -0.08 -19.12
CA PRO A 61 5.05 -0.50 -17.73
C PRO A 61 4.62 -1.96 -17.49
N GLN A 62 3.48 -2.38 -18.05
CA GLN A 62 2.99 -3.76 -17.92
C GLN A 62 3.94 -4.78 -18.55
N GLU A 63 4.43 -4.53 -19.77
CA GLU A 63 5.39 -5.42 -20.44
C GLU A 63 6.71 -5.51 -19.69
N THR A 64 7.17 -4.38 -19.11
CA THR A 64 8.35 -4.33 -18.25
C THR A 64 8.14 -5.15 -16.98
N LEU A 65 6.99 -5.00 -16.32
CA LEU A 65 6.64 -5.76 -15.13
C LEU A 65 6.60 -7.28 -15.42
N VAL A 66 5.93 -7.69 -16.51
CA VAL A 66 5.88 -9.09 -16.94
C VAL A 66 7.29 -9.67 -17.11
N ARG A 67 8.15 -8.96 -17.83
CA ARG A 67 9.54 -9.40 -18.05
C ARG A 67 10.29 -9.57 -16.73
N LEU A 68 10.27 -8.55 -15.85
CA LEU A 68 10.97 -8.58 -14.55
C LEU A 68 10.44 -9.71 -13.66
N THR A 69 9.12 -9.93 -13.66
CA THR A 69 8.48 -11.01 -12.91
C THR A 69 8.97 -12.39 -13.38
N PHE A 70 8.97 -12.66 -14.69
CA PHE A 70 9.42 -13.95 -15.19
C PHE A 70 10.95 -14.13 -15.12
N GLU A 71 11.73 -13.06 -15.18
CA GLU A 71 13.16 -13.13 -14.87
C GLU A 71 13.39 -13.46 -13.40
N GLY A 72 12.62 -12.86 -12.50
CA GLY A 72 12.62 -13.19 -11.08
C GLY A 72 12.20 -14.63 -10.83
N ALA A 73 11.15 -15.11 -11.49
CA ALA A 73 10.70 -16.49 -11.40
C ALA A 73 11.82 -17.49 -11.78
N ARG A 74 12.52 -17.23 -12.89
CA ARG A 74 13.66 -18.07 -13.29
C ARG A 74 14.83 -18.06 -12.28
N ARG A 75 15.06 -16.93 -11.60
CA ARG A 75 16.07 -16.86 -10.51
C ARG A 75 15.63 -17.65 -9.28
N ARG A 76 14.34 -17.61 -8.93
CA ARG A 76 13.77 -18.33 -7.79
C ARG A 76 13.65 -19.85 -8.03
N TYR A 77 13.41 -20.25 -9.27
CA TYR A 77 13.19 -21.63 -9.69
C TYR A 77 14.17 -22.00 -10.83
N PRO A 78 15.46 -22.23 -10.51
CA PRO A 78 16.49 -22.50 -11.55
C PRO A 78 16.27 -23.81 -12.29
N GLU A 79 15.57 -24.78 -11.69
CA GLU A 79 15.21 -26.06 -12.31
C GLU A 79 13.96 -26.00 -13.18
N GLY A 80 13.30 -24.85 -13.23
CA GLY A 80 12.07 -24.57 -13.96
C GLY A 80 10.97 -24.02 -13.08
N VAL A 81 10.21 -23.07 -13.61
CA VAL A 81 9.08 -22.47 -12.88
C VAL A 81 7.93 -23.49 -12.80
N PRO A 82 7.48 -23.86 -11.60
CA PRO A 82 6.36 -24.81 -11.44
C PRO A 82 5.08 -24.32 -12.13
N ASP A 83 4.29 -25.24 -12.67
CA ASP A 83 3.03 -24.89 -13.37
C ASP A 83 2.04 -24.14 -12.46
N LYS A 84 1.95 -24.51 -11.17
CA LYS A 84 1.16 -23.79 -10.16
C LYS A 84 1.58 -22.33 -10.10
N VAL A 85 2.87 -22.06 -9.98
CA VAL A 85 3.43 -20.71 -9.87
C VAL A 85 3.21 -19.93 -11.16
N ARG A 86 3.43 -20.56 -12.32
CA ARG A 86 3.17 -19.94 -13.63
C ARG A 86 1.71 -19.49 -13.75
N GLY A 87 0.76 -20.34 -13.39
CA GLY A 87 -0.66 -20.00 -13.40
C GLY A 87 -1.01 -18.84 -12.47
N LEU A 88 -0.41 -18.79 -11.27
CA LEU A 88 -0.59 -17.65 -10.34
C LEU A 88 -0.04 -16.36 -10.94
N LEU A 89 1.18 -16.39 -11.52
CA LEU A 89 1.78 -15.21 -12.15
C LEU A 89 0.95 -14.66 -13.31
N GLU A 90 0.45 -15.54 -14.18
CA GLU A 90 -0.40 -15.15 -15.31
C GLU A 90 -1.71 -14.52 -14.82
N HIS A 91 -2.33 -15.10 -13.80
CA HIS A 91 -3.55 -14.59 -13.19
C HIS A 91 -3.33 -13.21 -12.53
N GLU A 92 -2.33 -13.08 -11.66
CA GLU A 92 -2.02 -11.84 -10.96
C GLU A 92 -1.66 -10.71 -11.93
N LEU A 93 -0.80 -10.99 -12.92
CA LEU A 93 -0.40 -10.01 -13.93
C LEU A 93 -1.58 -9.54 -14.79
N ALA A 94 -2.57 -10.40 -15.05
CA ALA A 94 -3.79 -10.00 -15.77
C ALA A 94 -4.65 -9.03 -14.92
N ILE A 95 -4.79 -9.28 -13.62
CA ILE A 95 -5.52 -8.38 -12.70
C ILE A 95 -4.78 -7.03 -12.59
N ILE A 96 -3.45 -7.05 -12.41
CA ILE A 96 -2.61 -5.85 -12.33
C ILE A 96 -2.75 -5.00 -13.60
N ALA A 97 -2.77 -5.65 -14.78
CA ALA A 97 -2.98 -4.97 -16.06
C ALA A 97 -4.37 -4.34 -16.15
N GLY A 98 -5.42 -5.08 -15.76
CA GLY A 98 -6.80 -4.58 -15.79
C GLY A 98 -7.08 -3.39 -14.87
N LEU A 99 -6.26 -3.21 -13.83
CA LEU A 99 -6.35 -2.11 -12.86
C LEU A 99 -5.32 -1.01 -13.09
N ASP A 100 -4.45 -1.16 -14.10
CA ASP A 100 -3.33 -0.24 -14.41
C ASP A 100 -2.37 -0.02 -13.22
N TYR A 101 -2.10 -1.07 -12.44
CA TYR A 101 -1.21 -0.99 -11.27
C TYR A 101 0.26 -1.34 -11.57
N ALA A 102 0.62 -1.63 -12.82
CA ALA A 102 2.00 -1.94 -13.18
C ALA A 102 3.02 -0.87 -12.75
N PRO A 103 2.77 0.46 -12.90
CA PRO A 103 3.68 1.48 -12.41
C PRO A 103 3.94 1.37 -10.90
N TYR A 104 2.90 1.11 -10.11
CA TYR A 104 3.00 0.95 -8.66
C TYR A 104 3.92 -0.23 -8.27
N PHE A 105 3.72 -1.40 -8.90
CA PHE A 105 4.58 -2.57 -8.67
C PHE A 105 6.03 -2.32 -9.09
N LEU A 106 6.25 -1.57 -10.16
CA LEU A 106 7.61 -1.18 -10.61
C LEU A 106 8.28 -0.25 -9.61
N THR A 107 7.55 0.73 -9.04
CA THR A 107 8.07 1.62 -7.99
C THR A 107 8.50 0.81 -6.76
N VAL A 108 7.66 -0.11 -6.29
CA VAL A 108 7.99 -0.97 -5.15
C VAL A 108 9.20 -1.85 -5.45
N HIS A 109 9.24 -2.46 -6.64
CA HIS A 109 10.38 -3.26 -7.09
C HIS A 109 11.68 -2.44 -7.11
N ASP A 110 11.64 -1.20 -7.59
CA ASP A 110 12.81 -0.32 -7.66
C ASP A 110 13.38 -0.01 -6.27
N ILE A 111 12.52 0.33 -5.32
CA ILE A 111 12.94 0.61 -3.93
C ILE A 111 13.59 -0.62 -3.29
N VAL A 112 12.99 -1.81 -3.46
CA VAL A 112 13.55 -3.05 -2.94
C VAL A 112 14.86 -3.41 -3.65
N ARG A 113 14.94 -3.23 -4.95
CA ARG A 113 16.15 -3.42 -5.75
C ARG A 113 17.29 -2.55 -5.24
N PHE A 114 17.03 -1.23 -5.03
CA PHE A 114 18.01 -0.31 -4.46
C PHE A 114 18.54 -0.81 -3.10
N ALA A 115 17.65 -1.20 -2.19
CA ALA A 115 18.05 -1.72 -0.89
C ALA A 115 18.95 -2.95 -1.02
N ARG A 116 18.55 -3.91 -1.86
CA ARG A 116 19.32 -5.15 -2.09
C ARG A 116 20.68 -4.91 -2.74
N GLU A 117 20.77 -3.99 -3.71
CA GLU A 117 22.05 -3.60 -4.34
C GLU A 117 23.02 -2.95 -3.35
N LYS A 118 22.49 -2.27 -2.33
CA LYS A 118 23.27 -1.71 -1.23
C LYS A 118 23.54 -2.71 -0.10
N GLY A 119 23.03 -3.92 -0.18
CA GLY A 119 23.13 -4.92 0.89
C GLY A 119 22.31 -4.57 2.13
N ILE A 120 21.24 -3.77 1.98
CA ILE A 120 20.29 -3.41 3.01
C ILE A 120 19.21 -4.49 3.08
N LEU A 121 18.96 -5.04 4.26
CA LEU A 121 17.90 -6.03 4.43
C LEU A 121 16.54 -5.38 4.19
N ALA A 122 15.74 -6.03 3.34
CA ALA A 122 14.40 -5.60 2.98
C ALA A 122 13.46 -6.81 2.93
N GLN A 123 12.28 -6.68 3.52
CA GLN A 123 11.27 -7.74 3.56
C GLN A 123 9.86 -7.15 3.43
N GLY A 124 9.16 -7.52 2.37
CA GLY A 124 7.74 -7.24 2.24
C GLY A 124 6.93 -8.11 3.21
N ARG A 125 5.92 -7.53 3.85
CA ARG A 125 5.05 -8.18 4.81
C ARG A 125 3.57 -7.92 4.55
N GLY A 126 2.72 -8.44 5.40
CA GLY A 126 1.27 -8.20 5.34
C GLY A 126 0.64 -8.80 4.09
N SER A 127 -0.19 -8.01 3.42
CA SER A 127 -0.96 -8.44 2.25
C SER A 127 -0.09 -8.80 1.05
N ALA A 128 1.06 -8.15 0.88
CA ALA A 128 2.00 -8.43 -0.22
C ALA A 128 2.53 -9.87 -0.21
N ALA A 129 2.54 -10.53 0.97
CA ALA A 129 2.92 -11.94 1.08
C ALA A 129 1.95 -12.90 0.36
N ASN A 130 0.78 -12.44 -0.07
CA ASN A 130 -0.17 -13.22 -0.88
C ASN A 130 0.06 -13.09 -2.39
N SER A 131 1.13 -12.47 -2.84
CA SER A 131 1.42 -12.25 -4.26
C SER A 131 2.64 -13.03 -4.74
N ALA A 132 2.44 -13.88 -5.74
CA ALA A 132 3.51 -14.57 -6.46
C ALA A 132 4.35 -13.58 -7.29
N VAL A 133 3.76 -12.52 -7.81
CA VAL A 133 4.47 -11.42 -8.48
C VAL A 133 5.43 -10.75 -7.50
N CYS A 134 4.98 -10.37 -6.29
CA CYS A 134 5.84 -9.80 -5.24
C CYS A 134 6.98 -10.73 -4.85
N PHE A 135 6.75 -12.05 -4.76
CA PHE A 135 7.81 -13.04 -4.53
C PHE A 135 8.85 -13.05 -5.64
N CYS A 136 8.43 -13.09 -6.89
CA CYS A 136 9.32 -13.11 -8.04
C CYS A 136 10.11 -11.80 -8.20
N LEU A 137 9.50 -10.65 -7.88
CA LEU A 137 10.18 -9.36 -7.85
C LEU A 137 11.15 -9.20 -6.67
N GLY A 138 11.17 -10.14 -5.73
CA GLY A 138 12.02 -10.10 -4.55
C GLY A 138 11.49 -9.19 -3.44
N VAL A 139 10.22 -8.79 -3.50
CA VAL A 139 9.56 -7.99 -2.47
C VAL A 139 9.28 -8.83 -1.23
N THR A 140 8.85 -10.10 -1.41
CA THR A 140 8.57 -11.04 -0.32
C THR A 140 9.39 -12.32 -0.46
N GLU A 141 9.47 -13.10 0.63
CA GLU A 141 10.15 -14.41 0.66
C GLU A 141 9.16 -15.58 0.86
N VAL A 142 7.85 -15.33 0.75
CA VAL A 142 6.82 -16.38 0.88
C VAL A 142 6.70 -17.11 -0.47
N ASP A 143 7.15 -18.36 -0.50
CA ASP A 143 7.17 -19.18 -1.71
C ASP A 143 5.76 -19.63 -2.10
N PRO A 144 5.24 -19.20 -3.27
CA PRO A 144 3.89 -19.52 -3.73
C PRO A 144 3.71 -21.01 -4.08
N GLU A 145 4.79 -21.76 -4.30
CA GLU A 145 4.72 -23.21 -4.49
C GLU A 145 4.32 -23.92 -3.19
N ARG A 146 4.84 -23.43 -2.05
CA ARG A 146 4.67 -24.04 -0.72
C ARG A 146 3.52 -23.45 0.07
N ALA A 147 3.04 -22.28 -0.30
CA ALA A 147 1.96 -21.58 0.37
C ALA A 147 0.72 -21.49 -0.53
N ASP A 148 -0.46 -21.55 0.08
CA ASP A 148 -1.71 -21.23 -0.62
C ASP A 148 -1.95 -19.73 -0.51
N LEU A 149 -1.66 -19.03 -1.59
CA LEU A 149 -1.81 -17.57 -1.68
C LEU A 149 -3.22 -17.23 -2.18
N LEU A 150 -3.80 -16.19 -1.59
CA LEU A 150 -5.08 -15.62 -2.00
C LEU A 150 -4.83 -14.18 -2.47
N PHE A 151 -4.52 -14.01 -3.74
CA PHE A 151 -4.19 -12.71 -4.35
C PHE A 151 -5.33 -11.71 -4.22
N GLU A 152 -6.58 -12.16 -4.25
CA GLU A 152 -7.77 -11.33 -4.11
C GLU A 152 -7.89 -10.66 -2.72
N ARG A 153 -7.16 -11.15 -1.72
CA ARG A 153 -7.02 -10.46 -0.43
C ARG A 153 -6.04 -9.30 -0.47
N PHE A 154 -5.14 -9.32 -1.43
CA PHE A 154 -4.14 -8.28 -1.64
C PHE A 154 -4.62 -7.25 -2.65
N VAL A 155 -5.11 -7.67 -3.82
CA VAL A 155 -5.67 -6.81 -4.86
C VAL A 155 -7.08 -7.26 -5.18
N SER A 156 -8.04 -6.35 -5.13
CA SER A 156 -9.44 -6.61 -5.50
C SER A 156 -9.91 -5.59 -6.54
N ALA A 157 -10.41 -6.09 -7.65
CA ALA A 157 -11.03 -5.25 -8.69
C ALA A 157 -12.25 -4.47 -8.17
N GLU A 158 -12.93 -4.98 -7.13
CA GLU A 158 -14.11 -4.35 -6.56
C GLU A 158 -13.77 -3.10 -5.75
N ARG A 159 -12.61 -3.07 -5.06
CA ARG A 159 -12.21 -1.96 -4.20
C ARG A 159 -11.74 -0.74 -4.97
N ARG A 160 -11.21 -0.91 -6.18
CA ARG A 160 -10.60 0.17 -6.99
C ARG A 160 -9.56 1.00 -6.24
N GLU A 161 -8.96 0.43 -5.23
CA GLU A 161 -7.88 1.02 -4.45
C GLU A 161 -6.61 0.24 -4.71
N PRO A 162 -5.44 0.93 -4.81
CA PRO A 162 -4.17 0.24 -4.93
C PRO A 162 -3.92 -0.64 -3.69
N PRO A 163 -3.19 -1.75 -3.86
CA PRO A 163 -2.80 -2.56 -2.72
C PRO A 163 -1.87 -1.78 -1.80
N ASP A 164 -1.93 -2.08 -0.52
CA ASP A 164 -0.97 -1.58 0.47
C ASP A 164 0.21 -2.56 0.55
N ILE A 165 1.40 -2.10 0.15
CA ILE A 165 2.62 -2.90 0.18
C ILE A 165 3.53 -2.38 1.29
N ASP A 166 3.54 -3.09 2.41
CA ASP A 166 4.44 -2.83 3.52
C ASP A 166 5.80 -3.47 3.28
N ILE A 167 6.88 -2.71 3.43
CA ILE A 167 8.26 -3.21 3.36
C ILE A 167 9.02 -2.75 4.58
N ASP A 168 9.52 -3.71 5.36
CA ASP A 168 10.42 -3.45 6.47
C ASP A 168 11.86 -3.38 5.95
N PHE A 169 12.62 -2.37 6.40
CA PHE A 169 14.04 -2.24 6.14
C PHE A 169 14.84 -2.32 7.44
N GLU A 170 16.06 -2.79 7.37
CA GLU A 170 16.94 -2.84 8.55
C GLU A 170 17.04 -1.46 9.18
N HIS A 171 16.96 -1.44 10.53
CA HIS A 171 16.86 -0.20 11.29
C HIS A 171 18.03 0.74 11.08
N GLU A 172 19.25 0.22 11.09
CA GLU A 172 20.49 0.99 11.06
C GLU A 172 20.68 1.75 9.74
N ARG A 173 20.14 1.21 8.64
CA ARG A 173 20.39 1.73 7.30
C ARG A 173 19.13 2.20 6.57
N ARG A 174 17.96 2.18 7.22
CA ARG A 174 16.69 2.62 6.60
C ARG A 174 16.73 4.06 6.10
N GLU A 175 17.56 4.93 6.73
CA GLU A 175 17.72 6.31 6.30
C GLU A 175 18.26 6.41 4.87
N GLU A 176 19.14 5.51 4.44
CA GLU A 176 19.64 5.48 3.07
C GLU A 176 18.51 5.24 2.06
N VAL A 177 17.55 4.37 2.42
CA VAL A 177 16.35 4.10 1.58
C VAL A 177 15.42 5.30 1.57
N ILE A 178 15.18 5.95 2.72
CA ILE A 178 14.37 7.16 2.83
C ILE A 178 14.95 8.27 1.93
N GLN A 179 16.25 8.50 1.99
CA GLN A 179 16.90 9.51 1.16
C GLN A 179 16.84 9.16 -0.32
N TYR A 180 17.04 7.90 -0.70
CA TYR A 180 16.84 7.44 -2.08
C TYR A 180 15.43 7.74 -2.60
N VAL A 181 14.40 7.44 -1.80
CA VAL A 181 13.00 7.73 -2.16
C VAL A 181 12.78 9.23 -2.37
N TYR A 182 13.30 10.08 -1.47
CA TYR A 182 13.17 11.54 -1.62
C TYR A 182 13.96 12.08 -2.81
N GLU A 183 15.14 11.56 -3.08
CA GLU A 183 15.96 11.99 -4.21
C GLU A 183 15.33 11.59 -5.54
N LYS A 184 14.80 10.38 -5.63
CA LYS A 184 14.22 9.85 -6.86
C LYS A 184 12.83 10.39 -7.16
N TYR A 185 11.93 10.39 -6.16
CA TYR A 185 10.51 10.67 -6.36
C TYR A 185 10.09 12.08 -5.92
N GLY A 186 10.92 12.78 -5.16
CA GLY A 186 10.61 14.09 -4.61
C GLY A 186 9.82 14.03 -3.29
N ARG A 187 9.87 15.12 -2.54
CA ARG A 187 9.16 15.24 -1.25
C ARG A 187 7.68 15.56 -1.39
N ASP A 188 7.24 15.89 -2.58
CA ASP A 188 5.84 16.07 -2.95
C ASP A 188 5.11 14.74 -3.20
N ARG A 189 5.88 13.67 -3.44
CA ARG A 189 5.36 12.30 -3.68
C ARG A 189 5.68 11.31 -2.57
N ALA A 190 6.46 11.70 -1.58
CA ALA A 190 6.85 10.84 -0.47
C ALA A 190 6.74 11.58 0.85
N GLY A 191 6.03 11.00 1.80
CA GLY A 191 5.81 11.56 3.12
C GLY A 191 6.37 10.68 4.22
N LEU A 192 6.83 11.30 5.32
CA LEU A 192 7.20 10.61 6.54
C LEU A 192 6.02 10.64 7.51
N ALA A 193 5.46 9.47 7.82
CA ALA A 193 4.48 9.33 8.89
C ALA A 193 5.18 8.95 10.20
N ALA A 194 4.89 9.66 11.29
CA ALA A 194 5.44 9.38 12.60
C ALA A 194 4.35 9.47 13.67
N THR A 195 4.43 8.57 14.67
CA THR A 195 3.57 8.60 15.85
C THR A 195 4.37 9.03 17.05
N VAL A 196 3.90 10.05 17.75
CA VAL A 196 4.49 10.52 19.02
C VAL A 196 3.64 9.98 20.16
N ILE A 197 4.26 9.19 21.04
CA ILE A 197 3.61 8.64 22.22
C ILE A 197 4.17 9.36 23.43
N SER A 198 3.27 9.96 24.25
CA SER A 198 3.65 10.53 25.55
C SER A 198 3.33 9.54 26.66
N TYR A 199 4.32 9.29 27.52
CA TYR A 199 4.13 8.50 28.74
C TYR A 199 3.80 9.45 29.89
N ARG A 200 2.82 9.08 30.69
CA ARG A 200 2.47 9.75 31.95
C ARG A 200 3.09 9.03 33.14
#